data_94bdadb7705beb6062f4b91cf64893cd
#
_entry.id   94bdadb7705beb6062f4b91cf64893cd
#
_cell.length_a   1.000
_cell.length_b   1.000
_cell.length_c   1.000
_cell.angle_alpha   90.00
_cell.angle_beta   90.00
_cell.angle_gamma   90.00
#
_symmetry.space_group_name_H-M   'P 1'
#
loop_
_entity.id
_entity.type
_entity.pdbx_description
1 polymer ?
#
loop_
_entity_poly.entity_id
_entity_poly.type
_entity_poly.pdbx_seq_one_letter_code
_entity_poly.pdbx_strand_id
1 'polypeptide(L)'
;TLEEAIENIDIGGPTLIRAAAKNSRHVAVVTDPDDYPVILEEMKRSGGHVSRKTSLKLACKAFCLTHTYDGNICEYLQEVTRDNS
;
A
#
# COMPACT_ATOMS: atom_id res chain seq x y z
N THR A 1 4.89 -23.48 8.68
CA THR A 1 5.91 -23.34 9.72
C THR A 1 6.29 -21.86 9.89
N LEU A 2 6.96 -21.56 10.99
CA LEU A 2 7.46 -20.21 11.24
C LEU A 2 8.44 -19.78 10.15
N GLU A 3 9.36 -20.67 9.78
CA GLU A 3 10.36 -20.37 8.75
C GLU A 3 9.70 -20.10 7.41
N GLU A 4 8.68 -20.88 7.04
CA GLU A 4 7.93 -20.65 5.80
C GLU A 4 7.19 -19.33 5.83
N ALA A 5 6.58 -19.00 6.96
CA ALA A 5 5.87 -17.74 7.11
C ALA A 5 6.82 -16.54 6.96
N ILE A 6 7.99 -16.61 7.58
CA ILE A 6 8.99 -15.55 7.47
C ILE A 6 9.48 -15.43 6.03
N GLU A 7 9.78 -16.57 5.38
CA GLU A 7 10.26 -16.56 4.00
C GLU A 7 9.25 -15.95 3.03
N ASN A 8 7.96 -16.09 3.32
CA ASN A 8 6.88 -15.57 2.48
C ASN A 8 6.52 -14.12 2.73
N ILE A 9 7.20 -13.44 3.67
CA ILE A 9 6.99 -12.00 3.85
C ILE A 9 7.43 -11.27 2.59
N ASP A 10 6.50 -10.51 2.01
CA ASP A 10 6.77 -9.74 0.80
C ASP A 10 7.50 -8.44 1.15
N ILE A 11 8.69 -8.27 0.63
CA ILE A 11 9.49 -7.04 0.83
C ILE A 11 9.37 -6.12 -0.38
N GLY A 12 9.49 -6.68 -1.58
CA GLY A 12 9.54 -5.90 -2.82
C GLY A 12 8.25 -5.14 -3.13
N GLY A 13 7.09 -5.80 -3.04
CA GLY A 13 5.80 -5.18 -3.32
C GLY A 13 5.50 -4.01 -2.39
N PRO A 14 5.53 -4.20 -1.07
CA PRO A 14 5.33 -3.08 -0.13
C PRO A 14 6.34 -1.96 -0.30
N THR A 15 7.59 -2.27 -0.59
CA THR A 15 8.63 -1.25 -0.82
C THR A 15 8.29 -0.40 -2.03
N LEU A 16 7.86 -1.01 -3.14
CA LEU A 16 7.44 -0.27 -4.34
C LEU A 16 6.22 0.61 -4.07
N ILE A 17 5.26 0.10 -3.34
CA ILE A 17 4.05 0.86 -2.96
C ILE A 17 4.44 2.08 -2.15
N ARG A 18 5.30 1.92 -1.15
CA ARG A 18 5.75 3.01 -0.29
C ARG A 18 6.53 4.06 -1.09
N ALA A 19 7.41 3.62 -1.97
CA ALA A 19 8.19 4.53 -2.82
C ALA A 19 7.28 5.35 -3.72
N ALA A 20 6.28 4.71 -4.36
CA ALA A 20 5.32 5.41 -5.20
C ALA A 20 4.48 6.41 -4.39
N ALA A 21 4.01 6.01 -3.21
CA ALA A 21 3.22 6.88 -2.34
C ALA A 21 4.01 8.11 -1.89
N LYS A 22 5.28 7.93 -1.55
CA LYS A 22 6.16 9.04 -1.19
C LYS A 22 6.32 10.02 -2.34
N ASN A 23 6.30 9.52 -3.58
CA ASN A 23 6.44 10.33 -4.78
C ASN A 23 5.08 10.79 -5.35
N SER A 24 4.09 10.99 -4.50
CA SER A 24 2.71 11.31 -4.91
C SER A 24 2.58 12.62 -5.67
N ARG A 25 3.59 13.49 -5.61
CA ARG A 25 3.62 14.72 -6.42
C ARG A 25 3.66 14.39 -7.92
N HIS A 26 4.30 13.28 -8.29
CA HIS A 26 4.53 12.91 -9.68
C HIS A 26 3.84 11.62 -10.09
N VAL A 27 3.39 10.82 -9.12
CA VAL A 27 2.85 9.48 -9.38
C VAL A 27 1.54 9.31 -8.61
N ALA A 28 0.51 8.83 -9.31
CA ALA A 28 -0.74 8.42 -8.68
C ALA A 28 -0.65 6.92 -8.45
N VAL A 29 -0.49 6.50 -7.19
CA VAL A 29 -0.38 5.09 -6.85
C VAL A 29 -1.78 4.53 -6.58
N VAL A 30 -2.19 3.53 -7.36
CA VAL A 30 -3.51 2.91 -7.22
C VAL A 30 -3.31 1.50 -6.66
N THR A 31 -3.75 1.28 -5.41
CA THR A 31 -3.62 0.00 -4.73
C THR A 31 -4.92 -0.77 -4.64
N ASP A 32 -6.04 -0.13 -4.94
CA ASP A 32 -7.38 -0.71 -4.89
C ASP A 32 -7.99 -0.64 -6.30
N PRO A 33 -8.33 -1.79 -6.91
CA PRO A 33 -8.94 -1.79 -8.25
C PRO A 33 -10.20 -0.95 -8.36
N ASP A 34 -10.94 -0.78 -7.26
CA ASP A 34 -12.17 0.02 -7.25
C ASP A 34 -11.90 1.50 -7.46
N ASP A 35 -10.66 1.95 -7.28
CA ASP A 35 -10.28 3.34 -7.51
C ASP A 35 -10.03 3.64 -8.99
N TYR A 36 -9.79 2.63 -9.83
CA TYR A 36 -9.49 2.86 -11.25
C TYR A 36 -10.58 3.63 -11.99
N PRO A 37 -11.87 3.26 -11.88
CA PRO A 37 -12.91 4.01 -12.59
C PRO A 37 -12.96 5.48 -12.17
N VAL A 38 -12.76 5.77 -10.88
CA VAL A 38 -12.78 7.14 -10.36
C VAL A 38 -11.63 7.95 -10.93
N ILE A 39 -10.42 7.36 -10.97
CA ILE A 39 -9.23 8.02 -11.50
C ILE A 39 -9.36 8.26 -12.99
N LEU A 40 -9.85 7.27 -13.75
CA LEU A 40 -10.06 7.42 -15.19
C LEU A 40 -11.06 8.52 -15.50
N GLU A 41 -12.12 8.62 -14.71
CA GLU A 41 -13.13 9.68 -14.87
C GLU A 41 -12.52 11.05 -14.61
N GLU A 42 -11.71 11.20 -13.55
CA GLU A 42 -11.03 12.45 -13.27
C GLU A 42 -10.09 12.85 -14.39
N MET A 43 -9.33 11.89 -14.92
CA MET A 43 -8.42 12.13 -16.03
C MET A 43 -9.15 12.59 -17.30
N LYS A 44 -10.31 11.98 -17.59
CA LYS A 44 -11.12 12.40 -18.74
C LYS A 44 -11.58 13.84 -18.59
N ARG A 45 -12.00 14.24 -17.39
CA ARG A 45 -12.50 15.59 -17.15
C ARG A 45 -11.42 16.64 -17.13
N SER A 46 -10.19 16.27 -16.79
CA SER A 46 -9.09 17.22 -16.59
C SER A 46 -8.08 17.25 -17.75
N GLY A 47 -8.33 16.48 -18.80
CA GLY A 47 -7.38 16.43 -19.92
C GLY A 47 -6.16 15.56 -19.63
N GLY A 48 -6.32 14.54 -18.80
CA GLY A 48 -5.26 13.59 -18.53
C GLY A 48 -4.51 13.80 -17.23
N HIS A 49 -5.08 14.59 -16.31
CA HIS A 49 -4.41 14.92 -15.05
C HIS A 49 -5.14 14.35 -13.85
N VAL A 50 -4.38 14.07 -12.78
CA VAL A 50 -4.91 13.69 -11.46
C VAL A 50 -4.57 14.83 -10.51
N SER A 51 -5.57 15.31 -9.75
CA SER A 51 -5.37 16.44 -8.85
C SER A 51 -4.45 16.06 -7.69
N ARG A 52 -3.82 17.07 -7.09
CA ARG A 52 -2.99 16.88 -5.90
C ARG A 52 -3.78 16.22 -4.77
N LYS A 53 -5.02 16.64 -4.59
CA LYS A 53 -5.89 16.07 -3.55
C LYS A 53 -6.13 14.58 -3.77
N THR A 54 -6.42 14.18 -5.02
CA THR A 54 -6.62 12.77 -5.37
C THR A 54 -5.34 11.97 -5.17
N SER A 55 -4.19 12.48 -5.63
CA SER A 55 -2.90 11.81 -5.45
C SER A 55 -2.57 11.61 -3.97
N LEU A 56 -2.86 12.58 -3.12
CA LEU A 56 -2.64 12.46 -1.68
C LEU A 56 -3.56 11.43 -1.04
N LYS A 57 -4.82 11.36 -1.48
CA LYS A 57 -5.75 10.33 -0.99
C LYS A 57 -5.27 8.93 -1.37
N LEU A 58 -4.79 8.76 -2.59
CA LEU A 58 -4.24 7.49 -3.05
C LEU A 58 -2.98 7.11 -2.27
N ALA A 59 -2.11 8.07 -1.99
CA ALA A 59 -0.91 7.85 -1.18
C ALA A 59 -1.28 7.43 0.24
N CYS A 60 -2.30 8.07 0.82
CA CYS A 60 -2.80 7.69 2.14
C CYS A 60 -3.28 6.22 2.16
N LYS A 61 -4.08 5.82 1.17
CA LYS A 61 -4.54 4.44 1.05
C LYS A 61 -3.37 3.47 0.93
N ALA A 62 -2.35 3.85 0.16
CA ALA A 62 -1.16 3.02 -0.03
C ALA A 62 -0.42 2.81 1.28
N PHE A 63 -0.18 3.87 2.05
CA PHE A 63 0.48 3.74 3.35
C PHE A 63 -0.37 2.96 4.35
N CYS A 64 -1.69 3.14 4.34
CA CYS A 64 -2.59 2.35 5.18
C CYS A 64 -2.49 0.86 4.84
N LEU A 65 -2.39 0.53 3.56
CA LEU A 65 -2.25 -0.86 3.12
C LEU A 65 -0.95 -1.48 3.66
N THR A 66 0.18 -0.79 3.50
CA THR A 66 1.47 -1.30 3.98
C THR A 66 1.52 -1.34 5.51
N HIS A 67 0.88 -0.38 6.17
CA HIS A 67 0.75 -0.37 7.63
C HIS A 67 -0.01 -1.61 8.12
N THR A 68 -1.15 -1.92 7.50
CA THR A 68 -1.95 -3.09 7.86
C THR A 68 -1.17 -4.38 7.62
N TYR A 69 -0.47 -4.46 6.50
CA TYR A 69 0.37 -5.62 6.17
C TYR A 69 1.44 -5.84 7.24
N ASP A 70 2.18 -4.79 7.60
CA ASP A 70 3.22 -4.86 8.63
C ASP A 70 2.62 -5.17 10.00
N GLY A 71 1.46 -4.62 10.30
CA GLY A 71 0.73 -4.88 11.54
C GLY A 71 0.39 -6.36 11.69
N ASN A 72 -0.05 -6.99 10.60
CA ASN A 72 -0.36 -8.42 10.62
C ASN A 72 0.89 -9.27 10.87
N ILE A 73 2.01 -8.88 10.27
CA ILE A 73 3.29 -9.55 10.51
C ILE A 73 3.68 -9.41 12.00
N CYS A 74 3.56 -8.20 12.52
CA CYS A 74 3.88 -7.91 13.91
C CYS A 74 3.04 -8.77 14.87
N GLU A 75 1.73 -8.83 14.63
CA GLU A 75 0.82 -9.64 15.46
C GLU A 75 1.22 -11.12 15.43
N TYR A 76 1.51 -11.64 14.25
CA TYR A 76 1.91 -13.03 14.09
C TYR A 76 3.19 -13.33 14.89
N LEU A 77 4.20 -12.49 14.77
CA LEU A 77 5.47 -12.67 15.46
C LEU A 77 5.32 -12.53 16.98
N GLN A 78 4.43 -11.63 17.42
CA GLN A 78 4.13 -11.48 18.84
C GLN A 78 3.50 -12.76 19.41
N GLU A 79 2.58 -13.36 18.67
CA GLU A 79 1.97 -14.62 19.11
C GLU A 79 2.99 -15.75 19.22
N VAL A 80 3.84 -15.89 18.20
CA VAL A 80 4.90 -16.91 18.20
C VAL A 80 5.86 -16.71 19.37
N THR A 81 6.25 -15.45 19.61
CA THR A 81 7.17 -15.11 20.70
C THR A 81 6.54 -15.40 22.05
N ARG A 82 5.27 -15.09 22.22
CA ARG A 82 4.57 -15.34 23.49
C ARG A 82 4.45 -16.82 23.77
N ASP A 83 4.11 -17.62 22.74
CA ASP A 83 3.94 -19.06 22.90
C ASP A 83 5.25 -19.76 23.24
N ASN A 84 6.38 -19.15 22.89
CA ASN A 84 7.73 -19.73 23.10
C ASN A 84 8.44 -19.14 24.33
N SER A 85 7.77 -18.30 25.09
CA SER A 85 8.38 -17.66 26.25
C SER A 85 8.33 -18.48 27.55
#